data_f6785be48013c997a2c29ea904161526
#
_entry.id   f6785be48013c997a2c29ea904161526
#
_cell.length_a   1.000
_cell.length_b   1.000
_cell.length_c   1.000
_cell.angle_alpha   90.00
_cell.angle_beta   90.00
_cell.angle_gamma   90.00
#
_symmetry.space_group_name_H-M   'P 1'
#
loop_
_entity.id
_entity.type
_entity.pdbx_description
1 polymer ?
#
loop_
_entity_poly.entity_id
_entity_poly.type
_entity_poly.pdbx_seq_one_letter_code
_entity_poly.pdbx_strand_id
1 'polypeptide(L)'
;LFVFMGAILEKSGIADKLFEAIHIWTRRLPGGLALATVIMCIIFAASSGVIGATESVVGLLTIPIMLRYKYDKAMISGTICAGGSLGTIIPPSVVAVVMGPLASVSVGDLLYGMVFPGLIMAALYLVYIFTLCLIKPEFGPRIPPEPGDPSFTEKIWISTKNLVPPLLMIAAVLGSILFGLASPTEAAAI
;
A
#
# COMPACT_ATOMS: atom_id res chain seq x y z
N LEU A 1 -16.07 -7.40 9.48
CA LEU A 1 -14.87 -8.24 9.51
C LEU A 1 -13.69 -7.55 8.86
N PHE A 2 -13.74 -7.11 7.61
CA PHE A 2 -12.61 -6.40 6.94
C PHE A 2 -12.06 -5.22 7.74
N VAL A 3 -12.93 -4.37 8.32
CA VAL A 3 -12.49 -3.24 9.16
C VAL A 3 -11.76 -3.73 10.42
N PHE A 4 -12.21 -4.82 11.00
CA PHE A 4 -11.57 -5.43 12.16
C PHE A 4 -10.19 -6.02 11.81
N MET A 5 -10.11 -6.72 10.69
CA MET A 5 -8.86 -7.24 10.14
C MET A 5 -7.86 -6.10 9.90
N GLY A 6 -8.30 -5.00 9.26
CA GLY A 6 -7.47 -3.81 9.06
C GLY A 6 -6.95 -3.21 10.36
N ALA A 7 -7.80 -3.13 11.40
CA ALA A 7 -7.43 -2.61 12.71
C ALA A 7 -6.41 -3.51 13.46
N ILE A 8 -6.49 -4.83 13.28
CA ILE A 8 -5.48 -5.76 13.81
C ILE A 8 -4.14 -5.56 13.11
N LEU A 9 -4.15 -5.48 11.78
CA LEU A 9 -2.96 -5.23 10.98
C LEU A 9 -2.27 -3.91 11.36
N GLU A 10 -3.06 -2.87 11.60
CA GLU A 10 -2.59 -1.57 12.06
C GLU A 10 -1.81 -1.69 13.38
N LYS A 11 -2.38 -2.39 14.36
CA LYS A 11 -1.79 -2.55 15.70
C LYS A 11 -0.70 -3.61 15.79
N SER A 12 -0.53 -4.44 14.79
CA SER A 12 0.45 -5.55 14.79
C SER A 12 1.89 -5.11 14.58
N GLY A 13 2.15 -3.83 14.24
CA GLY A 13 3.47 -3.31 13.87
C GLY A 13 4.00 -3.83 12.53
N ILE A 14 3.15 -4.50 11.74
CA ILE A 14 3.50 -4.97 10.40
C ILE A 14 3.78 -3.79 9.47
N ALA A 15 3.08 -2.67 9.68
CA ALA A 15 3.25 -1.45 8.89
C ALA A 15 4.69 -0.92 8.92
N ASP A 16 5.30 -0.86 10.10
CA ASP A 16 6.70 -0.42 10.26
C ASP A 16 7.66 -1.32 9.49
N LYS A 17 7.49 -2.63 9.62
CA LYS A 17 8.33 -3.64 8.95
C LYS A 17 8.16 -3.63 7.44
N LEU A 18 6.94 -3.40 6.95
CA LEU A 18 6.65 -3.24 5.52
C LEU A 18 7.34 -2.00 4.96
N PHE A 19 7.19 -0.87 5.66
CA PHE A 19 7.83 0.37 5.24
C PHE A 19 9.35 0.22 5.18
N GLU A 20 9.96 -0.35 6.20
CA GLU A 20 11.39 -0.63 6.23
C GLU A 20 11.84 -1.49 5.04
N ALA A 21 11.15 -2.61 4.80
CA ALA A 21 11.45 -3.52 3.71
C ALA A 21 11.39 -2.84 2.33
N ILE A 22 10.38 -1.98 2.09
CA ILE A 22 10.20 -1.27 0.82
C ILE A 22 11.20 -0.13 0.71
N HIS A 23 11.40 0.61 1.81
CA HIS A 23 12.31 1.75 1.85
C HIS A 23 13.76 1.38 1.51
N ILE A 24 14.25 0.21 1.95
CA ILE A 24 15.59 -0.29 1.63
C ILE A 24 15.84 -0.36 0.11
N TRP A 25 14.80 -0.66 -0.68
CA TRP A 25 14.90 -0.74 -2.14
C TRP A 25 14.75 0.61 -2.84
N THR A 26 13.87 1.46 -2.32
CA THR A 26 13.51 2.71 -2.99
C THR A 26 14.40 3.90 -2.60
N ARG A 27 15.10 3.83 -1.47
CA ARG A 27 15.88 4.95 -0.90
C ARG A 27 16.88 5.61 -1.86
N ARG A 28 17.42 4.85 -2.82
CA ARG A 28 18.37 5.36 -3.83
C ARG A 28 17.68 6.03 -5.02
N LEU A 29 16.37 5.85 -5.15
CA LEU A 29 15.61 6.45 -6.23
C LEU A 29 15.24 7.90 -5.89
N PRO A 30 15.09 8.78 -6.91
CA PRO A 30 14.52 10.10 -6.68
C PRO A 30 13.06 9.92 -6.17
N GLY A 31 12.72 10.64 -5.11
CA GLY A 31 11.42 10.46 -4.47
C GLY A 31 11.24 9.11 -3.76
N GLY A 32 12.33 8.43 -3.39
CA GLY A 32 12.31 7.07 -2.86
C GLY A 32 11.38 6.84 -1.68
N LEU A 33 11.29 7.81 -0.73
CA LEU A 33 10.33 7.71 0.38
C LEU A 33 8.88 7.82 -0.10
N ALA A 34 8.59 8.70 -1.04
CA ALA A 34 7.24 8.85 -1.59
C ALA A 34 6.82 7.58 -2.37
N LEU A 35 7.74 7.00 -3.15
CA LEU A 35 7.52 5.72 -3.82
C LEU A 35 7.27 4.58 -2.80
N ALA A 36 8.09 4.51 -1.75
CA ALA A 36 7.88 3.54 -0.67
C ALA A 36 6.51 3.69 -0.01
N THR A 37 6.10 4.93 0.24
CA THR A 37 4.80 5.25 0.84
C THR A 37 3.65 4.78 -0.05
N VAL A 38 3.68 5.02 -1.37
CA VAL A 38 2.63 4.55 -2.28
C VAL A 38 2.60 3.02 -2.35
N ILE A 39 3.76 2.36 -2.47
CA ILE A 39 3.83 0.89 -2.48
C ILE A 39 3.26 0.32 -1.17
N MET A 40 3.61 0.92 -0.03
CA MET A 40 3.04 0.55 1.25
C MET A 40 1.52 0.74 1.28
N CYS A 41 1.02 1.87 0.75
CA CYS A 41 -0.41 2.12 0.63
C CYS A 41 -1.11 1.05 -0.22
N ILE A 42 -0.51 0.60 -1.34
CA ILE A 42 -1.06 -0.46 -2.18
C ILE A 42 -1.25 -1.76 -1.38
N ILE A 43 -0.23 -2.17 -0.64
CA ILE A 43 -0.29 -3.39 0.18
C ILE A 43 -1.30 -3.23 1.32
N PHE A 44 -1.28 -2.08 2.00
CA PHE A 44 -2.22 -1.79 3.08
C PHE A 44 -3.66 -1.66 2.59
N ALA A 45 -3.86 -1.02 1.44
CA ALA A 45 -5.15 -0.90 0.77
C ALA A 45 -5.75 -2.28 0.47
N ALA A 46 -4.93 -3.17 -0.11
CA ALA A 46 -5.32 -4.55 -0.41
C ALA A 46 -5.60 -5.41 0.84
N SER A 47 -5.21 -4.95 2.03
CA SER A 47 -5.50 -5.66 3.29
C SER A 47 -6.65 -5.05 4.07
N SER A 48 -6.81 -3.72 4.07
CA SER A 48 -7.81 -3.03 4.90
C SER A 48 -9.11 -2.68 4.14
N GLY A 49 -9.00 -2.36 2.85
CA GLY A 49 -10.13 -1.91 2.03
C GLY A 49 -10.78 -0.60 2.50
N VAL A 50 -10.10 0.18 3.35
CA VAL A 50 -10.62 1.41 3.98
C VAL A 50 -9.61 2.54 3.84
N ILE A 51 -10.04 3.66 3.25
CA ILE A 51 -9.18 4.84 3.00
C ILE A 51 -8.62 5.41 4.30
N GLY A 52 -9.48 5.82 5.22
CA GLY A 52 -9.08 6.54 6.42
C GLY A 52 -8.11 5.78 7.33
N ALA A 53 -8.25 4.46 7.43
CA ALA A 53 -7.31 3.61 8.16
C ALA A 53 -5.93 3.63 7.48
N THR A 54 -5.89 3.42 6.17
CA THR A 54 -4.63 3.42 5.39
C THR A 54 -3.93 4.78 5.49
N GLU A 55 -4.65 5.88 5.30
CA GLU A 55 -4.08 7.23 5.38
C GLU A 55 -3.53 7.55 6.76
N SER A 56 -4.27 7.19 7.81
CA SER A 56 -3.86 7.46 9.19
C SER A 56 -2.59 6.70 9.57
N VAL A 57 -2.55 5.40 9.30
CA VAL A 57 -1.39 4.55 9.64
C VAL A 57 -0.17 4.96 8.84
N VAL A 58 -0.31 5.04 7.52
CA VAL A 58 0.80 5.39 6.64
C VAL A 58 1.26 6.83 6.91
N GLY A 59 0.32 7.76 7.14
CA GLY A 59 0.64 9.13 7.48
C GLY A 59 1.46 9.26 8.75
N LEU A 60 1.03 8.60 9.84
CA LEU A 60 1.75 8.63 11.12
C LEU A 60 3.18 8.11 11.01
N LEU A 61 3.40 7.09 10.18
CA LEU A 61 4.73 6.51 9.97
C LEU A 61 5.60 7.35 9.03
N THR A 62 5.05 7.80 7.92
CA THR A 62 5.87 8.37 6.84
C THR A 62 6.08 9.89 6.95
N ILE A 63 5.11 10.65 7.51
CA ILE A 63 5.24 12.11 7.65
C ILE A 63 6.50 12.52 8.41
N PRO A 64 6.78 12.00 9.63
CA PRO A 64 7.96 12.42 10.37
C PRO A 64 9.25 12.07 9.64
N ILE A 65 9.30 10.93 8.95
CA ILE A 65 10.47 10.50 8.20
C ILE A 65 10.67 11.40 6.98
N MET A 66 9.63 11.65 6.19
CA MET A 66 9.72 12.51 5.00
C MET A 66 10.09 13.96 5.35
N LEU A 67 9.56 14.49 6.47
CA LEU A 67 9.94 15.83 6.97
C LEU A 67 11.41 15.89 7.39
N ARG A 68 11.93 14.84 8.04
CA ARG A 68 13.34 14.73 8.43
C ARG A 68 14.27 14.78 7.21
N TYR A 69 13.87 14.16 6.10
CA TYR A 69 14.60 14.17 4.84
C TYR A 69 14.25 15.37 3.94
N LYS A 70 13.56 16.38 4.48
CA LYS A 70 13.23 17.65 3.82
C LYS A 70 12.43 17.50 2.53
N TYR A 71 11.52 16.51 2.49
CA TYR A 71 10.55 16.43 1.41
C TYR A 71 9.58 17.61 1.45
N ASP A 72 9.13 18.04 0.28
CA ASP A 72 8.14 19.10 0.18
C ASP A 72 6.81 18.67 0.83
N LYS A 73 6.17 19.60 1.55
CA LYS A 73 4.93 19.30 2.30
C LYS A 73 3.76 18.92 1.40
N ALA A 74 3.66 19.54 0.21
CA ALA A 74 2.63 19.19 -0.77
C ALA A 74 2.85 17.79 -1.33
N MET A 75 4.13 17.39 -1.55
CA MET A 75 4.48 16.03 -1.95
C MET A 75 4.09 15.03 -0.86
N ILE A 76 4.38 15.31 0.41
CA ILE A 76 4.05 14.43 1.54
C ILE A 76 2.54 14.20 1.59
N SER A 77 1.75 15.27 1.69
CA SER A 77 0.28 15.17 1.78
C SER A 77 -0.33 14.54 0.55
N GLY A 78 0.10 14.97 -0.65
CA GLY A 78 -0.38 14.41 -1.91
C GLY A 78 -0.11 12.91 -2.05
N THR A 79 1.07 12.45 -1.65
CA THR A 79 1.44 11.02 -1.70
C THR A 79 0.56 10.18 -0.76
N ILE A 80 0.29 10.67 0.45
CA ILE A 80 -0.52 9.94 1.44
C ILE A 80 -1.98 9.88 0.99
N CYS A 81 -2.57 11.01 0.58
CA CYS A 81 -3.95 11.06 0.11
C CYS A 81 -4.14 10.24 -1.18
N ALA A 82 -3.22 10.36 -2.14
CA ALA A 82 -3.29 9.56 -3.36
C ALA A 82 -3.11 8.07 -3.07
N GLY A 83 -2.15 7.71 -2.22
CA GLY A 83 -1.94 6.32 -1.79
C GLY A 83 -3.15 5.76 -1.04
N GLY A 84 -3.72 6.54 -0.11
CA GLY A 84 -4.90 6.15 0.67
C GLY A 84 -6.13 5.92 -0.20
N SER A 85 -6.33 6.72 -1.25
CA SER A 85 -7.46 6.57 -2.17
C SER A 85 -7.47 5.20 -2.89
N LEU A 86 -6.31 4.55 -3.04
CA LEU A 86 -6.21 3.21 -3.58
C LEU A 86 -6.94 2.16 -2.73
N GLY A 87 -7.18 2.44 -1.44
CA GLY A 87 -7.91 1.54 -0.54
C GLY A 87 -9.35 1.24 -0.93
N THR A 88 -9.97 2.10 -1.74
CA THR A 88 -11.31 1.83 -2.27
C THR A 88 -11.30 1.16 -3.63
N ILE A 89 -10.19 1.23 -4.35
CA ILE A 89 -10.08 0.78 -5.75
C ILE A 89 -9.37 -0.57 -5.83
N ILE A 90 -8.35 -0.79 -4.99
CA ILE A 90 -7.63 -2.07 -4.95
C ILE A 90 -8.44 -3.05 -4.09
N PRO A 91 -8.85 -4.23 -4.64
CA PRO A 91 -9.56 -5.24 -3.87
C PRO A 91 -8.71 -5.83 -2.74
N PRO A 92 -9.33 -6.28 -1.64
CA PRO A 92 -10.75 -6.22 -1.30
C PRO A 92 -11.19 -4.81 -0.87
N SER A 93 -12.34 -4.36 -1.36
CA SER A 93 -12.88 -3.03 -1.09
C SER A 93 -14.21 -3.12 -0.34
N VAL A 94 -14.28 -2.44 0.79
CA VAL A 94 -15.53 -2.36 1.58
C VAL A 94 -16.65 -1.70 0.76
N VAL A 95 -16.30 -0.71 -0.06
CA VAL A 95 -17.25 -0.02 -0.95
C VAL A 95 -17.87 -0.98 -1.95
N ALA A 96 -17.06 -1.84 -2.60
CA ALA A 96 -17.56 -2.83 -3.55
C ALA A 96 -18.49 -3.86 -2.89
N VAL A 97 -18.17 -4.29 -1.67
CA VAL A 97 -19.00 -5.24 -0.90
C VAL A 97 -20.37 -4.64 -0.57
N VAL A 98 -20.43 -3.35 -0.27
CA VAL A 98 -21.70 -2.65 0.00
C VAL A 98 -22.47 -2.35 -1.28
N MET A 99 -21.78 -1.94 -2.34
CA MET A 99 -22.41 -1.56 -3.61
C MET A 99 -22.97 -2.76 -4.40
N GLY A 100 -22.36 -3.93 -4.29
CA GLY A 100 -22.79 -5.13 -5.02
C GLY A 100 -24.27 -5.45 -4.82
N PRO A 101 -24.74 -5.67 -3.58
CA PRO A 101 -26.16 -5.92 -3.29
C PRO A 101 -27.09 -4.77 -3.69
N LEU A 102 -26.65 -3.51 -3.51
CA LEU A 102 -27.44 -2.33 -3.87
C LEU A 102 -27.64 -2.19 -5.38
N ALA A 103 -26.63 -2.55 -6.17
CA ALA A 103 -26.68 -2.52 -7.61
C ALA A 103 -27.19 -3.84 -8.23
N SER A 104 -27.53 -4.86 -7.42
CA SER A 104 -27.91 -6.19 -7.87
C SER A 104 -26.85 -6.85 -8.78
N VAL A 105 -25.56 -6.57 -8.49
CA VAL A 105 -24.40 -7.12 -9.22
C VAL A 105 -23.61 -8.02 -8.27
N SER A 106 -22.99 -9.06 -8.83
CA SER A 106 -22.11 -9.94 -8.06
C SER A 106 -20.94 -9.13 -7.47
N VAL A 107 -20.72 -9.27 -6.16
CA VAL A 107 -19.59 -8.63 -5.47
C VAL A 107 -18.27 -9.16 -6.02
N GLY A 108 -18.21 -10.46 -6.38
CA GLY A 108 -17.01 -11.06 -6.97
C GLY A 108 -16.64 -10.41 -8.32
N ASP A 109 -17.65 -10.20 -9.20
CA ASP A 109 -17.44 -9.55 -10.50
C ASP A 109 -16.99 -8.10 -10.34
N LEU A 110 -17.55 -7.38 -9.35
CA LEU A 110 -17.12 -6.02 -9.04
C LEU A 110 -15.67 -5.99 -8.58
N LEU A 111 -15.29 -6.85 -7.63
CA LEU A 111 -13.92 -6.93 -7.13
C LEU A 111 -12.94 -7.30 -8.26
N TYR A 112 -13.32 -8.27 -9.11
CA TYR A 112 -12.51 -8.63 -10.27
C TYR A 112 -12.31 -7.46 -11.24
N GLY A 113 -13.39 -6.76 -11.57
CA GLY A 113 -13.37 -5.59 -12.44
C GLY A 113 -12.53 -4.43 -11.92
N MET A 114 -12.37 -4.31 -10.60
CA MET A 114 -11.59 -3.23 -9.95
C MET A 114 -10.08 -3.49 -9.93
N VAL A 115 -9.62 -4.74 -10.08
CA VAL A 115 -8.18 -5.08 -10.04
C VAL A 115 -7.40 -4.29 -11.10
N PHE A 116 -7.88 -4.31 -12.34
CA PHE A 116 -7.19 -3.69 -13.46
C PHE A 116 -7.10 -2.16 -13.35
N PRO A 117 -8.20 -1.43 -13.13
CA PRO A 117 -8.16 0.01 -12.89
C PRO A 117 -7.31 0.40 -11.67
N GLY A 118 -7.38 -0.37 -10.59
CA GLY A 118 -6.58 -0.13 -9.38
C GLY A 118 -5.09 -0.24 -9.63
N LEU A 119 -4.65 -1.26 -10.35
CA LEU A 119 -3.24 -1.42 -10.73
C LEU A 119 -2.75 -0.34 -11.68
N ILE A 120 -3.57 0.05 -12.67
CA ILE A 120 -3.24 1.15 -13.58
C ILE A 120 -3.06 2.45 -12.79
N MET A 121 -3.97 2.75 -11.87
CA MET A 121 -3.93 3.97 -11.06
C MET A 121 -2.71 3.98 -10.14
N ALA A 122 -2.40 2.86 -9.50
CA ALA A 122 -1.19 2.70 -8.70
C ALA A 122 0.08 2.92 -9.53
N ALA A 123 0.15 2.34 -10.72
CA ALA A 123 1.27 2.53 -11.65
C ALA A 123 1.42 4.00 -12.07
N LEU A 124 0.31 4.68 -12.38
CA LEU A 124 0.31 6.10 -12.74
C LEU A 124 0.84 6.97 -11.58
N TYR A 125 0.46 6.69 -10.33
CA TYR A 125 0.99 7.42 -9.18
C TYR A 125 2.49 7.20 -9.01
N LEU A 126 2.98 5.98 -9.14
CA LEU A 126 4.40 5.69 -9.07
C LEU A 126 5.18 6.38 -10.18
N VAL A 127 4.69 6.33 -11.42
CA VAL A 127 5.31 7.01 -12.57
C VAL A 127 5.30 8.53 -12.37
N TYR A 128 4.19 9.10 -11.92
CA TYR A 128 4.07 10.54 -11.67
C TYR A 128 5.08 11.01 -10.60
N ILE A 129 5.14 10.33 -9.46
CA ILE A 129 6.07 10.68 -8.37
C ILE A 129 7.51 10.56 -8.85
N PHE A 130 7.84 9.47 -9.54
CA PHE A 130 9.18 9.24 -10.06
C PHE A 130 9.60 10.31 -11.06
N THR A 131 8.75 10.64 -12.03
CA THR A 131 9.03 11.68 -13.04
C THR A 131 9.11 13.07 -12.42
N LEU A 132 8.20 13.39 -11.48
CA LEU A 132 8.24 14.68 -10.79
C LEU A 132 9.53 14.87 -10.00
N CYS A 133 9.97 13.85 -9.26
CA CYS A 133 11.22 13.90 -8.49
C CYS A 133 12.48 13.83 -9.36
N LEU A 134 12.38 13.31 -10.60
CA LEU A 134 13.46 13.41 -11.59
C LEU A 134 13.62 14.83 -12.11
N ILE A 135 12.50 15.50 -12.45
CA ILE A 135 12.50 16.85 -13.03
C ILE A 135 12.80 17.90 -11.95
N LYS A 136 12.24 17.70 -10.75
CA LYS A 136 12.41 18.61 -9.60
C LYS A 136 12.88 17.83 -8.37
N PRO A 137 14.20 17.63 -8.21
CA PRO A 137 14.75 16.88 -7.07
C PRO A 137 14.45 17.51 -5.70
N GLU A 138 14.04 18.78 -5.67
CA GLU A 138 13.67 19.50 -4.44
C GLU A 138 12.42 18.91 -3.77
N PHE A 139 11.51 18.31 -4.55
CA PHE A 139 10.27 17.71 -4.01
C PHE A 139 10.53 16.40 -3.26
N GLY A 140 11.54 15.64 -3.67
CA GLY A 140 11.87 14.36 -3.07
C GLY A 140 13.37 14.06 -3.18
N PRO A 141 14.21 14.60 -2.28
CA PRO A 141 15.64 14.39 -2.33
C PRO A 141 15.98 12.91 -2.15
N ARG A 142 17.05 12.49 -2.82
CA ARG A 142 17.61 11.14 -2.66
C ARG A 142 18.25 11.01 -1.30
N ILE A 143 18.06 9.87 -0.67
CA ILE A 143 18.71 9.57 0.60
C ILE A 143 20.09 8.99 0.32
N PRO A 144 21.15 9.62 0.88
CA PRO A 144 22.51 9.10 0.72
C PRO A 144 22.63 7.71 1.37
N PRO A 145 23.53 6.85 0.87
CA PRO A 145 23.84 5.58 1.50
C PRO A 145 24.40 5.81 2.91
N GLU A 146 23.87 5.12 3.89
CA GLU A 146 24.39 5.17 5.26
C GLU A 146 25.44 4.07 5.48
N PRO A 147 26.47 4.33 6.31
CA PRO A 147 27.39 3.27 6.73
C PRO A 147 26.61 2.25 7.55
N GLY A 148 26.40 1.08 7.01
CA GLY A 148 25.57 0.02 7.61
C GLY A 148 24.41 -0.44 6.71
N ASP A 149 24.35 0.02 5.46
CA ASP A 149 23.39 -0.49 4.49
C ASP A 149 23.45 -2.03 4.39
N PRO A 150 22.31 -2.71 4.52
CA PRO A 150 22.29 -4.16 4.47
C PRO A 150 22.82 -4.68 3.11
N SER A 151 23.56 -5.78 3.16
CA SER A 151 24.03 -6.47 1.97
C SER A 151 22.86 -6.89 1.08
N PHE A 152 23.11 -7.11 -0.20
CA PHE A 152 22.04 -7.53 -1.15
C PHE A 152 21.27 -8.77 -0.65
N THR A 153 21.97 -9.72 -0.06
CA THR A 153 21.36 -10.92 0.54
C THR A 153 20.49 -10.59 1.75
N GLU A 154 20.94 -9.69 2.60
CA GLU A 154 20.16 -9.22 3.76
C GLU A 154 18.92 -8.43 3.33
N LYS A 155 19.03 -7.63 2.26
CA LYS A 155 17.86 -6.93 1.68
C LYS A 155 16.79 -7.90 1.24
N ILE A 156 17.17 -8.96 0.52
CA ILE A 156 16.23 -10.01 0.09
C ILE A 156 15.62 -10.70 1.31
N TRP A 157 16.42 -11.02 2.32
CA TRP A 157 15.94 -11.70 3.52
C TRP A 157 14.93 -10.85 4.31
N ILE A 158 15.28 -9.57 4.55
CA ILE A 158 14.39 -8.63 5.23
C ILE A 158 13.09 -8.43 4.45
N SER A 159 13.20 -8.24 3.12
CA SER A 159 12.03 -8.07 2.25
C SER A 159 11.15 -9.32 2.25
N THR A 160 11.71 -10.49 2.08
CA THR A 160 10.96 -11.76 2.08
C THR A 160 10.26 -11.98 3.41
N LYS A 161 10.97 -11.80 4.52
CA LYS A 161 10.41 -11.99 5.86
C LYS A 161 9.26 -11.03 6.19
N ASN A 162 9.34 -9.78 5.73
CA ASN A 162 8.38 -8.73 6.08
C ASN A 162 7.25 -8.58 5.05
N LEU A 163 7.48 -8.88 3.77
CA LEU A 163 6.48 -8.77 2.69
C LEU A 163 5.65 -10.04 2.52
N VAL A 164 6.24 -11.23 2.73
CA VAL A 164 5.55 -12.50 2.48
C VAL A 164 4.28 -12.67 3.33
N PRO A 165 4.27 -12.42 4.66
CA PRO A 165 3.06 -12.61 5.44
C PRO A 165 1.86 -11.78 4.97
N PRO A 166 1.96 -10.44 4.76
CA PRO A 166 0.85 -9.67 4.25
C PRO A 166 0.42 -10.06 2.83
N LEU A 167 1.39 -10.36 1.95
CA LEU A 167 1.09 -10.77 0.59
C LEU A 167 0.39 -12.13 0.54
N LEU A 168 0.77 -13.09 1.39
CA LEU A 168 0.06 -14.37 1.52
C LEU A 168 -1.36 -14.18 2.03
N MET A 169 -1.55 -13.31 3.01
CA MET A 169 -2.89 -13.00 3.51
C MET A 169 -3.77 -12.39 2.41
N ILE A 170 -3.25 -11.41 1.67
CA ILE A 170 -3.96 -10.80 0.55
C ILE A 170 -4.27 -11.85 -0.53
N ALA A 171 -3.31 -12.68 -0.88
CA ALA A 171 -3.48 -13.73 -1.88
C ALA A 171 -4.50 -14.79 -1.43
N ALA A 172 -4.53 -15.13 -0.15
CA ALA A 172 -5.51 -16.06 0.40
C ALA A 172 -6.93 -15.48 0.33
N VAL A 173 -7.12 -14.25 0.80
CA VAL A 173 -8.42 -13.57 0.79
C VAL A 173 -8.91 -13.32 -0.63
N LEU A 174 -8.12 -12.66 -1.47
CA LEU A 174 -8.51 -12.39 -2.87
C LEU A 174 -8.65 -13.68 -3.67
N GLY A 175 -7.71 -14.61 -3.50
CA GLY A 175 -7.75 -15.90 -4.19
C GLY A 175 -9.02 -16.67 -3.85
N SER A 176 -9.41 -16.77 -2.59
CA SER A 176 -10.63 -17.47 -2.19
C SER A 176 -11.90 -16.87 -2.81
N ILE A 177 -11.95 -15.54 -2.93
CA ILE A 177 -13.09 -14.85 -3.57
C ILE A 177 -13.06 -15.04 -5.09
N LEU A 178 -11.92 -14.84 -5.75
CA LEU A 178 -11.79 -14.89 -7.20
C LEU A 178 -11.99 -16.30 -7.76
N PHE A 179 -11.57 -17.33 -7.03
CA PHE A 179 -11.82 -18.74 -7.39
C PHE A 179 -13.22 -19.24 -6.98
N GLY A 180 -14.03 -18.38 -6.36
CA GLY A 180 -15.38 -18.75 -5.92
C GLY A 180 -15.42 -19.77 -4.77
N LEU A 181 -14.32 -19.92 -4.03
CA LEU A 181 -14.20 -20.85 -2.90
C LEU A 181 -14.90 -20.33 -1.64
N ALA A 182 -14.97 -19.01 -1.49
CA ALA A 182 -15.59 -18.36 -0.35
C ALA A 182 -16.34 -17.10 -0.79
N SER A 183 -17.43 -16.80 -0.11
CA SER A 183 -18.10 -15.50 -0.24
C SER A 183 -17.20 -14.40 0.35
N PRO A 184 -17.35 -13.12 -0.04
CA PRO A 184 -16.57 -12.01 0.51
C PRO A 184 -16.64 -11.91 2.04
N THR A 185 -17.78 -12.31 2.63
CA THR A 185 -17.97 -12.31 4.08
C THR A 185 -17.23 -13.44 4.78
N GLU A 186 -17.13 -14.61 4.16
CA GLU A 186 -16.36 -15.74 4.65
C GLU A 186 -14.86 -15.54 4.47
N ALA A 187 -14.45 -15.01 3.33
CA ALA A 187 -13.06 -14.69 3.06
C ALA A 187 -12.49 -13.64 4.03
N ALA A 188 -13.32 -12.73 4.54
CA ALA A 188 -12.92 -11.77 5.57
C ALA A 188 -12.77 -12.39 6.97
N ALA A 189 -13.15 -13.65 7.15
CA ALA A 189 -13.01 -14.38 8.42
C ALA A 189 -11.75 -15.26 8.46
N ILE A 190 -11.06 -15.40 7.34
CA ILE A 190 -9.77 -16.09 7.20
C ILE A 190 -8.64 -15.18 7.68
#